data_8402bf3b835dbc5dc1e37ca8d0405b8e
#
_entry.id   8402bf3b835dbc5dc1e37ca8d0405b8e
#
_cell.length_a   1.000
_cell.length_b   1.000
_cell.length_c   1.000
_cell.angle_alpha   90.00
_cell.angle_beta   90.00
_cell.angle_gamma   90.00
#
_symmetry.space_group_name_H-M   'P 1'
#
loop_
_entity.id
_entity.type
_entity.pdbx_description
1 polymer ?
#
loop_
_entity_poly.entity_id
_entity_poly.type
_entity_poly.pdbx_seq_one_letter_code
_entity_poly.pdbx_strand_id
1 'polypeptide(L)'
;MHQQVKNSNYVNFQHHLNGLEIQREKLMKKKIYLIFLIILCCLCITGCEKSQDKNSIVMEDINAFRNYFENGYVFYDEINRKATINFDSKKILREYNKNFTWRKKKGLEKNCINGINQDALLVPLWNFLYDLDIKDGHLGIRTFERNWKLSKQESVYSSEYFFEKKNGNYYLLESPQKNLIGKKYTGNISDLKKIIKNNQELYFFGPSLTDGKEYEILALERKNYKVPISLIDSAFNDKAILRLVETDDSLYIRAGSFNIIKGSDEEQLFMREINKIPALEQGKKYIVLDLRGNSGGYTYYPKELVAAIYNRRKSEKQREDLWRFLNKADMGCVELQSSIIAQRKYETNIKNHQSDEIIESSRLEAENQKNNNKRYYIGLENIAPNKLPQDTGQRIDATLVILIDYYTASNAEHCIGYLYMMNKNNIILVGQNSSGTLISGNPIQYELPNSKLIVSFASTSYKNTVLLQCIEQWKGETYGFYPDYWCTETNVSETVGFITHDKKLIEQIDF
;
A
#
# COMPACT_ATOMS: atom_id res chain seq x y z
N MET A 1 62.91 8.50 49.40
CA MET A 1 62.43 7.16 48.97
C MET A 1 61.15 7.14 48.08
N HIS A 2 60.35 8.23 48.06
CA HIS A 2 59.08 8.27 47.28
C HIS A 2 59.22 8.68 45.79
N GLN A 3 60.35 9.24 45.34
CA GLN A 3 60.51 9.68 43.94
C GLN A 3 61.12 8.62 43.05
N GLN A 4 61.84 7.63 43.55
CA GLN A 4 62.42 6.57 42.73
C GLN A 4 61.40 5.47 42.30
N VAL A 5 60.34 5.25 43.10
CA VAL A 5 59.32 4.27 42.78
C VAL A 5 58.38 4.76 41.66
N LYS A 6 58.16 6.09 41.54
CA LYS A 6 57.32 6.65 40.45
C LYS A 6 58.01 6.56 39.08
N ASN A 7 59.29 6.71 38.96
CA ASN A 7 60.04 6.64 37.71
C ASN A 7 60.18 5.20 37.17
N SER A 8 60.28 4.21 38.02
CA SER A 8 60.36 2.79 37.60
C SER A 8 59.01 2.29 36.99
N ASN A 9 57.88 2.73 37.56
CA ASN A 9 56.56 2.36 37.04
C ASN A 9 56.22 3.05 35.70
N TYR A 10 56.74 4.26 35.46
CA TYR A 10 56.50 5.00 34.22
C TYR A 10 57.30 4.43 33.04
N VAL A 11 58.52 3.99 33.26
CA VAL A 11 59.36 3.35 32.24
C VAL A 11 58.81 1.97 31.86
N ASN A 12 58.33 1.19 32.85
CA ASN A 12 57.72 -0.12 32.56
C ASN A 12 56.39 0.02 31.81
N PHE A 13 55.59 1.08 32.08
CA PHE A 13 54.37 1.36 31.35
C PHE A 13 54.58 1.78 29.92
N GLN A 14 55.62 2.61 29.62
CA GLN A 14 56.01 2.95 28.24
C GLN A 14 56.58 1.75 27.48
N HIS A 15 57.33 0.86 28.08
CA HIS A 15 57.79 -0.37 27.43
C HIS A 15 56.62 -1.33 27.13
N HIS A 16 55.58 -1.36 27.95
CA HIS A 16 54.39 -2.16 27.71
C HIS A 16 53.50 -1.58 26.59
N LEU A 17 53.37 -0.24 26.50
CA LEU A 17 52.66 0.44 25.44
C LEU A 17 53.39 0.28 24.08
N ASN A 18 54.71 0.42 24.03
CA ASN A 18 55.49 0.18 22.82
C ASN A 18 55.40 -1.29 22.35
N GLY A 19 55.35 -2.24 23.28
CA GLY A 19 55.14 -3.68 22.95
C GLY A 19 53.75 -3.93 22.36
N LEU A 20 52.73 -3.28 22.85
CA LEU A 20 51.36 -3.36 22.34
C LEU A 20 51.20 -2.69 20.95
N GLU A 21 51.88 -1.57 20.73
CA GLU A 21 51.87 -0.91 19.41
C GLU A 21 52.55 -1.76 18.33
N ILE A 22 53.70 -2.35 18.64
CA ILE A 22 54.39 -3.26 17.72
C ILE A 22 53.57 -4.53 17.43
N GLN A 23 52.88 -5.07 18.41
CA GLN A 23 51.93 -6.17 18.20
C GLN A 23 50.74 -5.76 17.33
N ARG A 24 50.18 -4.57 17.55
CA ARG A 24 49.07 -4.01 16.77
C ARG A 24 49.48 -3.76 15.32
N GLU A 25 50.66 -3.25 15.07
CA GLU A 25 51.19 -3.05 13.73
C GLU A 25 51.45 -4.37 12.98
N LYS A 26 51.99 -5.39 13.67
CA LYS A 26 52.14 -6.74 13.13
C LYS A 26 50.82 -7.41 12.82
N LEU A 27 49.79 -7.19 13.64
CA LEU A 27 48.42 -7.69 13.44
C LEU A 27 47.73 -6.99 12.28
N MET A 28 47.93 -5.69 12.13
CA MET A 28 47.42 -4.90 10.98
C MET A 28 48.10 -5.36 9.67
N LYS A 29 49.40 -5.52 9.65
CA LYS A 29 50.14 -6.04 8.47
C LYS A 29 49.63 -7.43 8.08
N LYS A 30 49.39 -8.34 9.04
CA LYS A 30 48.79 -9.65 8.79
C LYS A 30 47.36 -9.57 8.23
N LYS A 31 46.52 -8.65 8.76
CA LYS A 31 45.17 -8.43 8.23
C LYS A 31 45.17 -7.87 6.81
N ILE A 32 46.07 -6.92 6.52
CA ILE A 32 46.23 -6.36 5.17
C ILE A 32 46.71 -7.43 4.20
N TYR A 33 47.66 -8.28 4.61
CA TYR A 33 48.14 -9.39 3.78
C TYR A 33 47.04 -10.43 3.53
N LEU A 34 46.24 -10.74 4.53
CA LEU A 34 45.11 -11.65 4.39
C LEU A 34 44.01 -11.08 3.46
N ILE A 35 43.71 -9.78 3.58
CA ILE A 35 42.81 -9.09 2.67
C ILE A 35 43.33 -9.09 1.23
N PHE A 36 44.62 -8.85 1.06
CA PHE A 36 45.27 -8.90 -0.25
C PHE A 36 45.27 -10.32 -0.86
N LEU A 37 45.45 -11.36 -0.03
CA LEU A 37 45.33 -12.75 -0.45
C LEU A 37 43.91 -13.13 -0.84
N ILE A 38 42.91 -12.65 -0.08
CA ILE A 38 41.49 -12.85 -0.39
C ILE A 38 41.11 -12.14 -1.70
N ILE A 39 41.59 -10.90 -1.92
CA ILE A 39 41.41 -10.18 -3.18
C ILE A 39 42.09 -10.89 -4.34
N LEU A 40 43.31 -11.41 -4.15
CA LEU A 40 44.05 -12.17 -5.16
C LEU A 40 43.35 -13.51 -5.48
N CYS A 41 42.87 -14.22 -4.47
CA CYS A 41 42.03 -15.43 -4.66
C CYS A 41 40.73 -15.12 -5.36
N CYS A 42 40.04 -14.02 -5.01
CA CYS A 42 38.85 -13.57 -5.73
C CYS A 42 39.16 -13.23 -7.19
N LEU A 43 40.29 -12.57 -7.47
CA LEU A 43 40.73 -12.27 -8.84
C LEU A 43 41.16 -13.54 -9.63
N CYS A 44 41.69 -14.56 -8.97
CA CYS A 44 42.02 -15.84 -9.62
C CYS A 44 40.76 -16.70 -9.88
N ILE A 45 39.75 -16.61 -9.03
CA ILE A 45 38.45 -17.29 -9.21
C ILE A 45 37.64 -16.62 -10.34
N THR A 46 37.72 -15.28 -10.50
CA THR A 46 37.07 -14.57 -11.59
C THR A 46 37.70 -14.76 -12.96
N GLY A 47 38.88 -15.34 -13.02
CA GLY A 47 39.61 -15.63 -14.28
C GLY A 47 39.16 -16.90 -15.02
N CYS A 48 38.25 -17.70 -14.49
CA CYS A 48 37.78 -18.95 -15.09
C CYS A 48 36.25 -19.07 -15.25
N GLU A 49 35.47 -17.99 -15.01
CA GLU A 49 34.10 -18.00 -15.44
C GLU A 49 34.04 -17.80 -16.97
N LYS A 50 33.64 -18.86 -17.70
CA LYS A 50 33.14 -18.71 -19.07
C LYS A 50 32.19 -17.51 -19.04
N SER A 51 32.49 -16.45 -19.82
CA SER A 51 31.61 -15.31 -19.93
C SER A 51 30.24 -15.86 -20.39
N GLN A 52 29.34 -15.99 -19.42
CA GLN A 52 27.97 -16.43 -19.71
C GLN A 52 27.42 -15.44 -20.75
N ASP A 53 26.86 -15.95 -21.84
CA ASP A 53 26.26 -15.09 -22.85
C ASP A 53 25.25 -14.18 -22.17
N LYS A 54 25.41 -12.87 -22.30
CA LYS A 54 24.55 -11.85 -21.68
C LYS A 54 23.07 -12.12 -21.94
N ASN A 55 22.72 -12.62 -23.11
CA ASN A 55 21.35 -13.00 -23.44
C ASN A 55 20.87 -14.21 -22.62
N SER A 56 21.75 -15.13 -22.26
CA SER A 56 21.42 -16.27 -21.40
C SER A 56 21.01 -15.82 -20.01
N ILE A 57 21.77 -14.90 -19.40
CA ILE A 57 21.50 -14.36 -18.07
C ILE A 57 20.16 -13.57 -18.04
N VAL A 58 19.91 -12.76 -19.05
CA VAL A 58 18.63 -12.05 -19.18
C VAL A 58 17.46 -13.01 -19.40
N MET A 59 17.68 -14.09 -20.16
CA MET A 59 16.66 -15.11 -20.41
C MET A 59 16.31 -15.89 -19.15
N GLU A 60 17.26 -16.11 -18.24
CA GLU A 60 17.00 -16.71 -16.92
C GLU A 60 16.03 -15.82 -16.11
N ASP A 61 16.24 -14.50 -16.09
CA ASP A 61 15.33 -13.55 -15.42
C ASP A 61 13.94 -13.54 -16.05
N ILE A 62 13.86 -13.56 -17.39
CA ILE A 62 12.58 -13.60 -18.10
C ILE A 62 11.82 -14.91 -17.79
N ASN A 63 12.52 -16.04 -17.74
CA ASN A 63 11.90 -17.33 -17.40
C ASN A 63 11.51 -17.40 -15.92
N ALA A 64 12.29 -16.81 -15.01
CA ALA A 64 11.95 -16.68 -13.59
C ALA A 64 10.69 -15.82 -13.42
N PHE A 65 10.62 -14.67 -14.10
CA PHE A 65 9.41 -13.82 -14.11
C PHE A 65 8.17 -14.58 -14.57
N ARG A 66 8.29 -15.30 -15.70
CA ARG A 66 7.21 -16.15 -16.20
C ARG A 66 6.74 -17.14 -15.15
N ASN A 67 7.68 -17.86 -14.52
CA ASN A 67 7.37 -18.85 -13.51
C ASN A 67 6.70 -18.23 -12.27
N TYR A 68 7.16 -17.05 -11.82
CA TYR A 68 6.53 -16.34 -10.71
C TYR A 68 5.12 -15.87 -11.08
N PHE A 69 4.91 -15.37 -12.30
CA PHE A 69 3.59 -14.97 -12.76
C PHE A 69 2.63 -16.16 -12.88
N GLU A 70 3.04 -17.26 -13.50
CA GLU A 70 2.21 -18.45 -13.68
C GLU A 70 1.87 -19.16 -12.36
N ASN A 71 2.80 -19.23 -11.41
CA ASN A 71 2.69 -20.03 -10.20
C ASN A 71 2.55 -19.21 -8.90
N GLY A 72 2.80 -17.92 -8.93
CA GLY A 72 2.75 -17.02 -7.78
C GLY A 72 1.61 -16.01 -7.79
N TYR A 73 0.86 -15.88 -8.90
CA TYR A 73 -0.21 -14.91 -9.04
C TYR A 73 -1.59 -15.54 -8.96
N VAL A 74 -2.40 -15.12 -8.00
CA VAL A 74 -3.72 -15.72 -7.71
C VAL A 74 -4.70 -15.62 -8.88
N PHE A 75 -4.62 -14.55 -9.69
CA PHE A 75 -5.54 -14.32 -10.80
C PHE A 75 -5.06 -14.91 -12.15
N TYR A 76 -3.90 -15.56 -12.20
CA TYR A 76 -3.36 -16.11 -13.44
C TYR A 76 -4.34 -16.99 -14.22
N ASP A 77 -4.99 -17.96 -13.54
CA ASP A 77 -5.92 -18.89 -14.20
C ASP A 77 -7.17 -18.18 -14.71
N GLU A 78 -7.66 -17.16 -14.01
CA GLU A 78 -8.81 -16.35 -14.45
C GLU A 78 -8.46 -15.59 -15.74
N ILE A 79 -7.29 -14.95 -15.77
CA ILE A 79 -6.83 -14.19 -16.94
C ILE A 79 -6.59 -15.12 -18.11
N ASN A 80 -5.90 -16.25 -17.90
CA ASN A 80 -5.57 -17.21 -18.92
C ASN A 80 -6.81 -17.87 -19.56
N ARG A 81 -7.88 -18.05 -18.78
CA ARG A 81 -9.17 -18.52 -19.32
C ARG A 81 -9.88 -17.49 -20.18
N LYS A 82 -9.75 -16.19 -19.86
CA LYS A 82 -10.39 -15.10 -20.59
C LYS A 82 -9.66 -14.73 -21.88
N ALA A 83 -8.33 -14.79 -21.87
CA ALA A 83 -7.51 -14.28 -22.94
C ALA A 83 -6.21 -15.06 -23.05
N THR A 84 -6.21 -16.30 -23.53
CA THR A 84 -5.02 -17.17 -23.62
C THR A 84 -3.69 -16.40 -23.56
N ILE A 85 -3.00 -16.45 -22.40
CA ILE A 85 -1.78 -15.67 -22.18
C ILE A 85 -0.66 -16.20 -23.07
N ASN A 86 -0.21 -15.37 -24.01
CA ASN A 86 0.92 -15.68 -24.88
C ASN A 86 2.19 -15.00 -24.35
N PHE A 87 2.95 -15.69 -23.50
CA PHE A 87 4.22 -15.21 -22.99
C PHE A 87 5.37 -15.54 -23.96
N ASP A 88 5.76 -14.58 -24.79
CA ASP A 88 6.89 -14.72 -25.73
C ASP A 88 8.20 -14.20 -25.13
N SER A 89 8.95 -15.11 -24.48
CA SER A 89 10.27 -14.79 -23.89
C SER A 89 11.26 -14.20 -24.90
N LYS A 90 11.19 -14.64 -26.18
CA LYS A 90 12.09 -14.13 -27.22
C LYS A 90 11.71 -12.69 -27.62
N LYS A 91 10.43 -12.35 -27.64
CA LYS A 91 9.98 -10.97 -27.87
C LYS A 91 10.49 -10.07 -26.74
N ILE A 92 10.30 -10.46 -25.49
CA ILE A 92 10.77 -9.71 -24.31
C ILE A 92 12.29 -9.50 -24.38
N LEU A 93 13.08 -10.52 -24.71
CA LEU A 93 14.53 -10.40 -24.87
C LEU A 93 14.91 -9.43 -25.99
N ARG A 94 14.21 -9.46 -27.15
CA ARG A 94 14.48 -8.52 -28.24
C ARG A 94 14.19 -7.07 -27.82
N GLU A 95 13.10 -6.85 -27.10
CA GLU A 95 12.75 -5.51 -26.58
C GLU A 95 13.75 -5.04 -25.53
N TYR A 96 14.19 -5.91 -24.63
CA TYR A 96 15.28 -5.61 -23.69
C TYR A 96 16.53 -5.14 -24.44
N ASN A 97 17.01 -5.89 -25.43
CA ASN A 97 18.23 -5.57 -26.19
C ASN A 97 18.08 -4.22 -26.93
N LYS A 98 16.91 -3.91 -27.48
CA LYS A 98 16.59 -2.63 -28.11
C LYS A 98 16.66 -1.48 -27.09
N ASN A 99 16.00 -1.63 -25.95
CA ASN A 99 15.98 -0.65 -24.88
C ASN A 99 17.38 -0.43 -24.28
N PHE A 100 18.12 -1.50 -24.02
CA PHE A 100 19.49 -1.43 -23.52
C PHE A 100 20.42 -0.68 -24.49
N THR A 101 20.34 -0.99 -25.79
CA THR A 101 21.14 -0.33 -26.82
C THR A 101 20.83 1.17 -26.91
N TRP A 102 19.52 1.53 -26.82
CA TRP A 102 19.08 2.91 -26.82
C TRP A 102 19.60 3.66 -25.56
N ARG A 103 19.46 3.05 -24.37
CA ARG A 103 19.95 3.65 -23.11
C ARG A 103 21.46 3.84 -23.13
N LYS A 104 22.20 2.88 -23.65
CA LYS A 104 23.65 2.97 -23.84
C LYS A 104 24.04 4.17 -24.72
N LYS A 105 23.38 4.35 -25.85
CA LYS A 105 23.60 5.52 -26.72
C LYS A 105 23.30 6.85 -26.07
N LYS A 106 22.44 6.89 -25.04
CA LYS A 106 22.04 8.09 -24.29
C LYS A 106 22.80 8.27 -22.99
N GLY A 107 23.78 7.44 -22.66
CA GLY A 107 24.53 7.50 -21.39
C GLY A 107 23.67 7.17 -20.16
N LEU A 108 22.55 6.45 -20.33
CA LEU A 108 21.61 6.08 -19.29
C LEU A 108 21.84 4.64 -18.79
N GLU A 109 23.11 4.21 -18.69
CA GLU A 109 23.49 2.85 -18.27
C GLU A 109 23.49 2.67 -16.74
N LYS A 110 23.05 3.62 -15.96
CA LYS A 110 22.91 3.51 -14.51
C LYS A 110 21.98 2.32 -14.19
N ASN A 111 22.09 1.75 -13.00
CA ASN A 111 21.28 0.60 -12.55
C ASN A 111 21.56 -0.73 -13.30
N CYS A 112 22.81 -1.01 -13.59
CA CYS A 112 23.21 -2.32 -14.08
C CYS A 112 23.64 -3.22 -12.90
N ILE A 113 22.97 -4.37 -12.76
CA ILE A 113 23.32 -5.43 -11.82
C ILE A 113 23.65 -6.69 -12.63
N ASN A 114 24.79 -7.33 -12.36
CA ASN A 114 25.29 -8.49 -13.11
C ASN A 114 25.28 -8.27 -14.65
N GLY A 115 25.57 -7.04 -15.09
CA GLY A 115 25.55 -6.68 -16.51
C GLY A 115 24.16 -6.48 -17.13
N ILE A 116 23.07 -6.61 -16.37
CA ILE A 116 21.70 -6.35 -16.80
C ILE A 116 21.28 -4.96 -16.36
N ASN A 117 20.81 -4.14 -17.30
CA ASN A 117 20.20 -2.86 -16.98
C ASN A 117 18.75 -3.08 -16.54
N GLN A 118 18.46 -2.80 -15.26
CA GLN A 118 17.14 -3.01 -14.67
C GLN A 118 16.02 -2.28 -15.41
N ASP A 119 16.21 -1.00 -15.74
CA ASP A 119 15.20 -0.22 -16.44
C ASP A 119 14.93 -0.74 -17.87
N ALA A 120 15.95 -1.26 -18.56
CA ALA A 120 15.78 -1.84 -19.89
C ALA A 120 14.97 -3.13 -19.86
N LEU A 121 15.09 -3.93 -18.78
CA LEU A 121 14.33 -5.17 -18.59
C LEU A 121 12.93 -4.89 -18.03
N LEU A 122 12.79 -3.89 -17.15
CA LEU A 122 11.51 -3.52 -16.57
C LEU A 122 10.46 -3.18 -17.64
N VAL A 123 10.84 -2.36 -18.65
CA VAL A 123 9.91 -1.87 -19.67
C VAL A 123 9.18 -3.01 -20.41
N PRO A 124 9.86 -4.01 -21.01
CA PRO A 124 9.14 -5.08 -21.71
C PRO A 124 8.33 -6.00 -20.78
N LEU A 125 8.77 -6.22 -19.53
CA LEU A 125 7.98 -6.97 -18.54
C LEU A 125 6.72 -6.18 -18.13
N TRP A 126 6.88 -4.86 -17.93
CA TRP A 126 5.77 -3.98 -17.68
C TRP A 126 4.76 -3.98 -18.82
N ASN A 127 5.21 -3.78 -20.09
CA ASN A 127 4.34 -3.78 -21.26
C ASN A 127 3.56 -5.08 -21.36
N PHE A 128 4.21 -6.22 -21.11
CA PHE A 128 3.52 -7.52 -21.10
C PHE A 128 2.37 -7.56 -20.11
N LEU A 129 2.58 -7.12 -18.87
CA LEU A 129 1.51 -7.10 -17.85
C LEU A 129 0.43 -6.05 -18.18
N TYR A 130 0.83 -4.90 -18.71
CA TYR A 130 -0.08 -3.82 -19.09
C TYR A 130 -1.03 -4.24 -20.22
N ASP A 131 -0.51 -4.99 -21.21
CA ASP A 131 -1.29 -5.51 -22.35
C ASP A 131 -2.36 -6.54 -21.91
N LEU A 132 -2.19 -7.16 -20.72
CA LEU A 132 -3.17 -8.10 -20.16
C LEU A 132 -4.37 -7.42 -19.48
N ASP A 133 -4.40 -6.08 -19.42
CA ASP A 133 -5.43 -5.27 -18.75
C ASP A 133 -5.75 -5.72 -17.31
N ILE A 134 -4.72 -6.05 -16.56
CA ILE A 134 -4.84 -6.52 -15.18
C ILE A 134 -5.21 -5.35 -14.28
N LYS A 135 -6.32 -5.50 -13.56
CA LYS A 135 -6.72 -4.59 -12.48
C LYS A 135 -6.34 -5.22 -11.15
N ASP A 136 -5.18 -4.87 -10.63
CA ASP A 136 -4.66 -5.33 -9.35
C ASP A 136 -3.77 -4.24 -8.74
N GLY A 137 -4.24 -3.65 -7.64
CA GLY A 137 -3.53 -2.58 -6.94
C GLY A 137 -2.24 -3.00 -6.25
N HIS A 138 -2.02 -4.32 -6.05
CA HIS A 138 -0.80 -4.88 -5.46
C HIS A 138 0.23 -5.34 -6.49
N LEU A 139 -0.14 -5.36 -7.78
CA LEU A 139 0.76 -5.75 -8.86
C LEU A 139 1.81 -4.65 -9.10
N GLY A 140 3.08 -5.01 -9.11
CA GLY A 140 4.13 -4.04 -9.31
C GLY A 140 5.46 -4.65 -9.71
N ILE A 141 6.32 -3.79 -10.30
CA ILE A 141 7.73 -4.10 -10.55
C ILE A 141 8.55 -2.99 -9.92
N ARG A 142 9.56 -3.34 -9.12
CA ARG A 142 10.42 -2.40 -8.41
C ARG A 142 11.88 -2.58 -8.83
N THR A 143 12.52 -1.46 -9.17
CA THR A 143 13.99 -1.34 -9.22
C THR A 143 14.51 -0.81 -7.88
N PHE A 144 15.83 -0.67 -7.73
CA PHE A 144 16.43 -0.03 -6.55
C PHE A 144 15.94 1.41 -6.34
N GLU A 145 15.67 2.14 -7.43
CA GLU A 145 15.35 3.57 -7.39
C GLU A 145 13.86 3.87 -7.59
N ARG A 146 13.07 2.93 -8.12
CA ARG A 146 11.70 3.20 -8.56
C ARG A 146 10.77 2.04 -8.24
N ASN A 147 9.61 2.40 -7.73
CA ASN A 147 8.50 1.47 -7.56
C ASN A 147 7.43 1.78 -8.63
N TRP A 148 7.25 0.85 -9.54
CA TRP A 148 6.25 0.97 -10.61
C TRP A 148 5.04 0.11 -10.23
N LYS A 149 3.98 0.76 -9.77
CA LYS A 149 2.69 0.09 -9.64
C LYS A 149 2.06 -0.04 -11.02
N LEU A 150 1.53 -1.22 -11.32
CA LEU A 150 0.91 -1.50 -12.61
C LEU A 150 -0.57 -1.07 -12.66
N SER A 151 -1.12 -0.67 -11.51
CA SER A 151 -2.51 -0.25 -11.48
C SER A 151 -2.71 0.97 -12.37
N LYS A 152 -3.61 0.85 -13.34
CA LYS A 152 -4.27 1.97 -13.99
C LYS A 152 -5.15 2.65 -12.96
N GLN A 153 -4.52 3.15 -11.87
CA GLN A 153 -5.24 3.77 -10.80
C GLN A 153 -5.87 5.04 -11.29
N GLU A 154 -7.17 5.15 -11.10
CA GLU A 154 -7.89 6.37 -11.42
C GLU A 154 -7.54 7.43 -10.40
N SER A 155 -7.13 8.58 -10.86
CA SER A 155 -6.86 9.76 -10.05
C SER A 155 -7.85 10.85 -10.39
N VAL A 156 -8.35 11.54 -9.39
CA VAL A 156 -9.21 12.71 -9.58
C VAL A 156 -8.35 13.95 -9.69
N TYR A 157 -8.63 14.74 -10.72
CA TYR A 157 -7.96 16.00 -10.97
C TYR A 157 -8.83 17.14 -10.49
N SER A 158 -8.24 18.15 -9.88
CA SER A 158 -8.93 19.36 -9.48
C SER A 158 -8.87 20.42 -10.59
N SER A 159 -9.84 21.32 -10.56
CA SER A 159 -9.85 22.53 -11.38
C SER A 159 -10.35 23.72 -10.55
N GLU A 160 -10.12 24.94 -11.06
CA GLU A 160 -10.64 26.17 -10.44
C GLU A 160 -12.07 26.53 -10.92
N TYR A 161 -12.85 25.52 -11.37
CA TYR A 161 -14.21 25.70 -11.86
C TYR A 161 -15.19 25.11 -10.83
N PHE A 162 -15.89 26.00 -10.10
CA PHE A 162 -16.82 25.61 -9.03
C PHE A 162 -18.26 25.90 -9.41
N PHE A 163 -19.16 25.00 -9.07
CA PHE A 163 -20.56 25.00 -9.42
C PHE A 163 -21.44 25.01 -8.18
N GLU A 164 -22.53 25.73 -8.25
CA GLU A 164 -23.67 25.61 -7.34
C GLU A 164 -24.79 24.74 -7.96
N LYS A 165 -25.50 24.01 -7.11
CA LYS A 165 -26.63 23.19 -7.52
C LYS A 165 -27.95 23.97 -7.27
N LYS A 166 -28.70 24.27 -8.34
CA LYS A 166 -30.00 24.96 -8.28
C LYS A 166 -31.05 24.17 -9.07
N ASN A 167 -32.15 23.79 -8.42
CA ASN A 167 -33.27 23.07 -9.07
C ASN A 167 -32.82 21.84 -9.87
N GLY A 168 -31.91 21.04 -9.28
CA GLY A 168 -31.38 19.82 -9.91
C GLY A 168 -30.33 20.04 -11.02
N ASN A 169 -30.00 21.28 -11.35
CA ASN A 169 -28.99 21.65 -12.33
C ASN A 169 -27.75 22.26 -11.65
N TYR A 170 -26.61 22.23 -12.35
CA TYR A 170 -25.37 22.81 -11.88
C TYR A 170 -25.00 24.02 -12.71
N TYR A 171 -24.73 25.15 -12.06
CA TYR A 171 -24.36 26.41 -12.68
C TYR A 171 -23.01 26.85 -12.21
N LEU A 172 -22.16 27.29 -13.14
CA LEU A 172 -20.79 27.73 -12.84
C LEU A 172 -20.83 29.00 -11.98
N LEU A 173 -20.33 28.90 -10.76
CA LEU A 173 -20.31 29.98 -9.77
C LEU A 173 -18.99 30.73 -9.77
N GLU A 174 -17.86 29.98 -9.81
CA GLU A 174 -16.52 30.53 -9.82
C GLU A 174 -15.71 29.93 -10.98
N SER A 175 -14.90 30.79 -11.63
CA SER A 175 -14.06 30.41 -12.77
C SER A 175 -12.99 31.43 -13.01
N PRO A 176 -11.76 31.04 -13.42
CA PRO A 176 -10.75 31.95 -13.98
C PRO A 176 -11.28 32.73 -15.20
N GLN A 177 -12.19 32.10 -15.97
CA GLN A 177 -12.83 32.72 -17.13
C GLN A 177 -14.18 33.32 -16.74
N LYS A 178 -14.20 34.60 -16.33
CA LYS A 178 -15.36 35.30 -15.79
C LYS A 178 -16.59 35.29 -16.73
N ASN A 179 -16.38 35.27 -18.04
CA ASN A 179 -17.44 35.22 -19.06
C ASN A 179 -18.20 33.88 -19.10
N LEU A 180 -17.74 32.86 -18.38
CA LEU A 180 -18.40 31.56 -18.27
C LEU A 180 -19.31 31.46 -17.06
N ILE A 181 -19.16 32.36 -16.06
CA ILE A 181 -19.98 32.35 -14.83
C ILE A 181 -21.46 32.45 -15.16
N GLY A 182 -22.28 31.68 -14.44
CA GLY A 182 -23.72 31.56 -14.64
C GLY A 182 -24.14 30.52 -15.68
N LYS A 183 -23.21 29.98 -16.48
CA LYS A 183 -23.53 28.97 -17.49
C LYS A 183 -23.84 27.62 -16.85
N LYS A 184 -24.83 26.93 -17.45
CA LYS A 184 -25.27 25.61 -17.02
C LYS A 184 -24.27 24.54 -17.48
N TYR A 185 -23.90 23.65 -16.54
CA TYR A 185 -23.11 22.44 -16.85
C TYR A 185 -23.94 21.45 -17.65
N THR A 186 -23.36 20.88 -18.69
CA THR A 186 -24.00 19.92 -19.59
C THR A 186 -23.16 18.66 -19.87
N GLY A 187 -22.05 18.51 -19.15
CA GLY A 187 -21.18 17.34 -19.20
C GLY A 187 -21.65 16.17 -18.33
N ASN A 188 -20.76 15.24 -18.07
CA ASN A 188 -21.05 14.09 -17.22
C ASN A 188 -21.05 14.50 -15.75
N ILE A 189 -22.16 14.26 -15.05
CA ILE A 189 -22.33 14.64 -13.64
C ILE A 189 -21.28 13.95 -12.73
N SER A 190 -20.77 12.78 -13.13
CA SER A 190 -19.70 12.10 -12.39
C SER A 190 -18.40 12.89 -12.32
N ASP A 191 -18.21 13.88 -13.22
CA ASP A 191 -17.03 14.74 -13.21
C ASP A 191 -17.18 15.93 -12.24
N LEU A 192 -18.36 16.11 -11.65
CA LEU A 192 -18.60 17.10 -10.60
C LEU A 192 -18.41 16.45 -9.23
N LYS A 193 -17.46 16.94 -8.47
CA LYS A 193 -17.11 16.45 -7.14
C LYS A 193 -17.61 17.41 -6.09
N LYS A 194 -18.34 16.90 -5.10
CA LYS A 194 -18.87 17.71 -3.99
C LYS A 194 -17.75 18.13 -3.06
N ILE A 195 -17.72 19.39 -2.67
CA ILE A 195 -16.70 20.01 -1.82
C ILE A 195 -17.33 21.02 -0.88
N ILE A 196 -16.72 21.22 0.29
CA ILE A 196 -17.02 22.37 1.15
C ILE A 196 -16.02 23.48 0.87
N LYS A 197 -16.51 24.66 0.57
CA LYS A 197 -15.70 25.86 0.31
C LYS A 197 -16.43 27.09 0.87
N ASN A 198 -15.76 27.88 1.70
CA ASN A 198 -16.33 29.04 2.39
C ASN A 198 -17.59 28.68 3.19
N ASN A 199 -17.58 27.54 3.91
CA ASN A 199 -18.71 26.98 4.65
C ASN A 199 -19.98 26.75 3.79
N GLN A 200 -19.80 26.48 2.50
CA GLN A 200 -20.89 26.19 1.57
C GLN A 200 -20.61 24.90 0.81
N GLU A 201 -21.68 24.13 0.56
CA GLU A 201 -21.63 22.96 -0.31
C GLU A 201 -21.60 23.40 -1.77
N LEU A 202 -20.48 23.16 -2.44
CA LEU A 202 -20.25 23.42 -3.86
C LEU A 202 -19.83 22.14 -4.57
N TYR A 203 -19.63 22.23 -5.88
CA TYR A 203 -19.12 21.17 -6.72
C TYR A 203 -17.97 21.72 -7.57
N PHE A 204 -16.85 21.05 -7.65
CA PHE A 204 -15.80 21.41 -8.60
C PHE A 204 -15.76 20.45 -9.78
N PHE A 205 -15.30 20.92 -10.92
CA PHE A 205 -15.01 20.05 -12.07
C PHE A 205 -13.76 19.25 -11.76
N GLY A 206 -13.97 17.95 -11.48
CA GLY A 206 -12.97 17.00 -11.04
C GLY A 206 -13.03 15.70 -11.85
N PRO A 207 -12.55 15.68 -13.11
CA PRO A 207 -12.53 14.47 -13.93
C PRO A 207 -11.64 13.39 -13.30
N SER A 208 -12.08 12.15 -13.43
CA SER A 208 -11.31 10.98 -13.03
C SER A 208 -10.58 10.43 -14.24
N LEU A 209 -9.24 10.35 -14.17
CA LEU A 209 -8.38 9.95 -15.29
C LEU A 209 -7.35 8.92 -14.84
N THR A 210 -7.02 7.99 -15.74
CA THR A 210 -5.95 6.99 -15.54
C THR A 210 -4.58 7.46 -16.02
N ASP A 211 -4.57 8.45 -16.90
CA ASP A 211 -3.35 9.01 -17.50
C ASP A 211 -3.21 10.48 -17.11
N GLY A 212 -1.98 10.91 -16.82
CA GLY A 212 -1.68 12.33 -16.51
C GLY A 212 -2.03 13.24 -17.67
N LYS A 213 -2.91 14.22 -17.41
CA LYS A 213 -3.27 15.28 -18.34
C LYS A 213 -3.17 16.63 -17.65
N GLU A 214 -2.87 17.65 -18.41
CA GLU A 214 -2.86 19.04 -17.95
C GLU A 214 -4.17 19.77 -18.27
N TYR A 215 -4.98 19.21 -19.15
CA TYR A 215 -6.22 19.84 -19.65
C TYR A 215 -7.29 18.79 -19.86
N GLU A 216 -8.55 19.18 -19.62
CA GLU A 216 -9.74 18.37 -19.94
C GLU A 216 -10.84 19.24 -20.50
N ILE A 217 -11.91 18.61 -21.02
CA ILE A 217 -13.03 19.29 -21.67
C ILE A 217 -14.17 19.54 -20.68
N LEU A 218 -14.42 20.80 -20.40
CA LEU A 218 -15.56 21.26 -19.62
C LEU A 218 -16.72 21.62 -20.55
N ALA A 219 -17.87 20.95 -20.40
CA ALA A 219 -19.06 21.18 -21.22
C ALA A 219 -20.04 22.13 -20.51
N LEU A 220 -20.27 23.33 -21.10
CA LEU A 220 -21.23 24.33 -20.61
C LEU A 220 -22.18 24.73 -21.72
N GLU A 221 -23.51 24.72 -21.48
CA GLU A 221 -24.53 25.12 -22.48
C GLU A 221 -24.32 24.46 -23.86
N ARG A 222 -23.91 23.17 -23.85
CA ARG A 222 -23.60 22.37 -25.05
C ARG A 222 -22.36 22.85 -25.85
N LYS A 223 -21.54 23.72 -25.27
CA LYS A 223 -20.22 24.12 -25.81
C LYS A 223 -19.11 23.50 -24.98
N ASN A 224 -18.03 23.14 -25.64
CA ASN A 224 -16.85 22.52 -25.03
C ASN A 224 -15.73 23.54 -24.83
N TYR A 225 -15.19 23.57 -23.62
CA TYR A 225 -14.10 24.45 -23.23
C TYR A 225 -12.93 23.60 -22.73
N LYS A 226 -11.75 23.82 -23.29
CA LYS A 226 -10.52 23.22 -22.80
C LYS A 226 -10.08 23.96 -21.53
N VAL A 227 -10.07 23.26 -20.40
CA VAL A 227 -9.75 23.86 -19.09
C VAL A 227 -8.55 23.16 -18.44
N PRO A 228 -7.70 23.90 -17.74
CA PRO A 228 -6.58 23.32 -17.01
C PRO A 228 -7.10 22.49 -15.83
N ILE A 229 -6.42 21.35 -15.61
CA ILE A 229 -6.63 20.48 -14.47
C ILE A 229 -5.29 20.11 -13.85
N SER A 230 -5.28 19.85 -12.55
CA SER A 230 -4.11 19.41 -11.80
C SER A 230 -4.43 18.20 -10.93
N LEU A 231 -3.49 17.28 -10.83
CA LEU A 231 -3.61 16.17 -9.89
C LEU A 231 -3.76 16.73 -8.48
N ILE A 232 -4.71 16.20 -7.71
CA ILE A 232 -4.80 16.51 -6.28
C ILE A 232 -3.67 15.73 -5.61
N ASP A 233 -2.67 16.45 -5.09
CA ASP A 233 -1.60 15.84 -4.30
C ASP A 233 -2.10 15.61 -2.86
N SER A 234 -1.78 14.46 -2.28
CA SER A 234 -2.18 14.08 -0.93
C SER A 234 -0.93 13.90 -0.06
N ALA A 235 -0.23 15.00 0.22
CA ALA A 235 0.96 14.98 1.06
C ALA A 235 0.63 14.96 2.56
N PHE A 236 -0.28 14.09 3.02
CA PHE A 236 -0.53 13.93 4.44
C PHE A 236 0.62 13.16 5.12
N ASN A 237 1.29 13.77 6.09
CA ASN A 237 2.54 13.26 6.68
C ASN A 237 2.48 12.97 8.19
N ASP A 238 1.30 12.68 8.76
CA ASP A 238 1.20 12.24 10.15
C ASP A 238 1.56 10.75 10.26
N LYS A 239 2.66 10.45 10.93
CA LYS A 239 3.20 9.09 11.12
C LYS A 239 2.69 8.39 12.39
N ALA A 240 1.77 8.99 13.12
CA ALA A 240 1.21 8.36 14.32
C ALA A 240 0.51 7.05 13.96
N ILE A 241 0.91 5.95 14.58
CA ILE A 241 0.28 4.64 14.38
C ILE A 241 -1.16 4.67 14.88
N LEU A 242 -1.37 5.16 16.11
CA LEU A 242 -2.70 5.43 16.66
C LEU A 242 -2.62 6.65 17.58
N ARG A 243 -3.54 7.62 17.41
CA ARG A 243 -3.69 8.78 18.26
C ARG A 243 -5.17 9.05 18.51
N LEU A 244 -5.52 9.35 19.74
CA LEU A 244 -6.88 9.70 20.15
C LEU A 244 -6.90 11.16 20.61
N VAL A 245 -7.93 11.92 20.20
CA VAL A 245 -8.23 13.26 20.72
C VAL A 245 -9.71 13.33 21.00
N GLU A 246 -10.06 13.77 22.20
CA GLU A 246 -11.43 13.84 22.68
C GLU A 246 -11.87 15.29 22.86
N THR A 247 -13.06 15.60 22.38
CA THR A 247 -13.80 16.83 22.69
C THR A 247 -15.14 16.47 23.34
N ASP A 248 -15.96 17.47 23.66
CA ASP A 248 -17.29 17.20 24.21
C ASP A 248 -18.17 16.43 23.23
N ASP A 249 -18.16 16.81 21.94
CA ASP A 249 -19.03 16.26 20.91
C ASP A 249 -18.36 15.18 20.02
N SER A 250 -17.03 15.14 19.96
CA SER A 250 -16.30 14.31 19.01
C SER A 250 -15.23 13.44 19.65
N LEU A 251 -14.96 12.29 19.02
CA LEU A 251 -13.76 11.49 19.24
C LEU A 251 -13.01 11.39 17.91
N TYR A 252 -11.80 11.96 17.85
CA TYR A 252 -10.88 11.79 16.74
C TYR A 252 -9.98 10.58 16.98
N ILE A 253 -9.87 9.73 15.97
CA ILE A 253 -9.06 8.53 15.95
C ILE A 253 -8.17 8.58 14.72
N ARG A 254 -6.88 8.84 14.90
CA ARG A 254 -5.88 8.65 13.84
C ARG A 254 -5.45 7.20 13.85
N ALA A 255 -5.55 6.49 12.73
CA ALA A 255 -5.00 5.16 12.53
C ALA A 255 -4.08 5.20 11.28
N GLY A 256 -2.80 5.46 11.48
CA GLY A 256 -1.85 5.77 10.41
C GLY A 256 -1.26 4.54 9.73
N SER A 257 -1.30 3.37 10.36
CA SER A 257 -0.80 2.12 9.77
C SER A 257 -1.40 0.90 10.45
N PHE A 258 -1.62 -0.15 9.69
CA PHE A 258 -1.89 -1.50 10.19
C PHE A 258 -0.73 -2.47 9.92
N ASN A 259 0.40 -1.96 9.45
CA ASN A 259 1.63 -2.74 9.30
C ASN A 259 2.44 -2.76 10.62
N ILE A 260 1.85 -3.33 11.64
CA ILE A 260 2.36 -3.37 13.01
C ILE A 260 2.93 -4.76 13.29
N ILE A 261 4.19 -4.82 13.73
CA ILE A 261 4.84 -6.11 14.02
C ILE A 261 4.34 -6.64 15.37
N LYS A 262 3.88 -7.88 15.39
CA LYS A 262 3.42 -8.55 16.62
C LYS A 262 4.55 -8.61 17.64
N GLY A 263 4.26 -8.23 18.89
CA GLY A 263 5.21 -8.17 20.01
C GLY A 263 6.04 -6.88 20.07
N SER A 264 5.88 -5.94 19.10
CA SER A 264 6.59 -4.65 19.11
C SER A 264 5.99 -3.64 20.10
N ASP A 265 6.75 -2.59 20.40
CA ASP A 265 6.26 -1.45 21.18
C ASP A 265 5.10 -0.74 20.49
N GLU A 266 5.10 -0.76 19.15
CA GLU A 266 4.02 -0.23 18.33
C GLU A 266 2.71 -0.99 18.52
N GLU A 267 2.76 -2.32 18.60
CA GLU A 267 1.59 -3.13 18.94
C GLU A 267 1.07 -2.82 20.34
N GLN A 268 1.96 -2.75 21.32
CA GLN A 268 1.59 -2.43 22.70
C GLN A 268 0.92 -1.05 22.79
N LEU A 269 1.47 -0.05 22.08
CA LEU A 269 0.87 1.28 21.98
C LEU A 269 -0.52 1.19 21.35
N PHE A 270 -0.63 0.54 20.17
CA PHE A 270 -1.89 0.39 19.46
C PHE A 270 -2.96 -0.26 20.33
N MET A 271 -2.65 -1.42 20.95
CA MET A 271 -3.58 -2.15 21.81
C MET A 271 -3.98 -1.35 23.06
N ARG A 272 -3.05 -0.61 23.65
CA ARG A 272 -3.33 0.26 24.78
C ARG A 272 -4.31 1.38 24.41
N GLU A 273 -4.11 2.04 23.28
CA GLU A 273 -4.94 3.15 22.83
C GLU A 273 -6.34 2.69 22.39
N ILE A 274 -6.47 1.59 21.62
CA ILE A 274 -7.78 1.08 21.22
C ILE A 274 -8.64 0.67 22.41
N ASN A 275 -8.04 0.18 23.51
CA ASN A 275 -8.78 -0.20 24.72
C ASN A 275 -9.42 1.01 25.44
N LYS A 276 -9.03 2.24 25.13
CA LYS A 276 -9.67 3.47 25.64
C LYS A 276 -10.93 3.85 24.85
N ILE A 277 -11.01 3.47 23.57
CA ILE A 277 -12.09 3.89 22.64
C ILE A 277 -13.48 3.61 23.22
N PRO A 278 -13.81 2.41 23.76
CA PRO A 278 -15.14 2.12 24.29
C PRO A 278 -15.58 3.04 25.43
N ALA A 279 -14.64 3.69 26.10
CA ALA A 279 -14.94 4.66 27.14
C ALA A 279 -15.14 6.07 26.58
N LEU A 280 -14.32 6.44 25.60
CA LEU A 280 -14.25 7.78 25.03
C LEU A 280 -15.38 8.03 24.00
N GLU A 281 -15.88 6.99 23.33
CA GLU A 281 -16.92 7.14 22.29
C GLU A 281 -18.33 7.40 22.88
N GLN A 282 -18.53 7.13 24.18
CA GLN A 282 -19.85 7.23 24.80
C GLN A 282 -20.37 8.66 24.80
N GLY A 283 -21.58 8.85 24.26
CA GLY A 283 -22.23 10.15 24.18
C GLY A 283 -21.68 11.09 23.10
N LYS A 284 -20.70 10.66 22.32
CA LYS A 284 -20.21 11.46 21.20
C LYS A 284 -21.22 11.51 20.06
N LYS A 285 -21.32 12.67 19.45
CA LYS A 285 -22.12 12.89 18.23
C LYS A 285 -21.37 12.43 16.99
N TYR A 286 -20.04 12.55 17.02
CA TYR A 286 -19.15 12.23 15.91
C TYR A 286 -17.97 11.38 16.35
N ILE A 287 -17.60 10.42 15.50
CA ILE A 287 -16.31 9.75 15.53
C ILE A 287 -15.62 10.09 14.22
N VAL A 288 -14.49 10.79 14.29
CA VAL A 288 -13.69 11.15 13.12
C VAL A 288 -12.53 10.16 13.03
N LEU A 289 -12.61 9.21 12.11
CA LEU A 289 -11.57 8.20 11.87
C LEU A 289 -10.68 8.64 10.71
N ASP A 290 -9.43 8.96 10.98
CA ASP A 290 -8.46 9.38 9.97
C ASP A 290 -7.57 8.22 9.52
N LEU A 291 -7.81 7.76 8.30
CA LEU A 291 -7.07 6.70 7.61
C LEU A 291 -6.15 7.23 6.48
N ARG A 292 -6.01 8.54 6.32
CA ARG A 292 -5.16 9.12 5.28
C ARG A 292 -3.71 8.61 5.45
N GLY A 293 -3.05 8.27 4.36
CA GLY A 293 -1.69 7.72 4.37
C GLY A 293 -1.57 6.28 4.89
N ASN A 294 -2.66 5.64 5.33
CA ASN A 294 -2.63 4.27 5.82
C ASN A 294 -2.66 3.28 4.64
N SER A 295 -1.52 2.72 4.30
CA SER A 295 -1.38 1.75 3.21
C SER A 295 -1.81 0.32 3.57
N GLY A 296 -2.48 0.11 4.71
CA GLY A 296 -2.91 -1.20 5.18
C GLY A 296 -1.90 -1.88 6.11
N GLY A 297 -1.82 -3.19 6.02
CA GLY A 297 -0.98 -4.04 6.87
C GLY A 297 -1.69 -5.34 7.24
N TYR A 298 -1.61 -5.75 8.50
CA TYR A 298 -2.23 -7.01 8.96
C TYR A 298 -3.73 -6.84 9.24
N THR A 299 -4.54 -7.78 8.78
CA THR A 299 -6.02 -7.80 8.91
C THR A 299 -6.52 -7.79 10.37
N TYR A 300 -5.68 -8.22 11.32
CA TYR A 300 -6.00 -8.23 12.74
C TYR A 300 -6.32 -6.83 13.28
N TYR A 301 -5.49 -5.83 13.00
CA TYR A 301 -5.59 -4.50 13.61
C TYR A 301 -6.82 -3.69 13.20
N PRO A 302 -7.24 -3.63 11.91
CA PRO A 302 -8.49 -2.97 11.57
C PRO A 302 -9.72 -3.63 12.21
N LYS A 303 -9.75 -4.97 12.37
CA LYS A 303 -10.83 -5.66 13.07
C LYS A 303 -10.89 -5.30 14.55
N GLU A 304 -9.72 -5.24 15.21
CA GLU A 304 -9.62 -4.79 16.61
C GLU A 304 -10.11 -3.35 16.77
N LEU A 305 -9.72 -2.45 15.86
CA LEU A 305 -10.17 -1.06 15.87
C LEU A 305 -11.69 -0.95 15.71
N VAL A 306 -12.25 -1.64 14.72
CA VAL A 306 -13.71 -1.65 14.50
C VAL A 306 -14.45 -2.27 15.68
N ALA A 307 -13.94 -3.37 16.22
CA ALA A 307 -14.52 -4.00 17.41
C ALA A 307 -14.49 -3.06 18.62
N ALA A 308 -13.42 -2.27 18.81
CA ALA A 308 -13.32 -1.29 19.88
C ALA A 308 -14.34 -0.15 19.73
N ILE A 309 -14.53 0.38 18.52
CA ILE A 309 -15.51 1.43 18.21
C ILE A 309 -16.94 0.96 18.54
N TYR A 310 -17.26 -0.31 18.29
CA TYR A 310 -18.61 -0.84 18.52
C TYR A 310 -18.80 -1.56 19.86
N ASN A 311 -17.79 -1.67 20.73
CA ASN A 311 -17.86 -2.32 22.04
C ASN A 311 -18.47 -1.42 23.12
N ARG A 312 -19.70 -0.94 22.93
CA ARG A 312 -20.41 -0.03 23.85
C ARG A 312 -20.48 -0.51 25.29
N ARG A 313 -20.59 -1.82 25.49
CA ARG A 313 -20.71 -2.41 26.84
C ARG A 313 -19.36 -2.63 27.52
N LYS A 314 -18.24 -2.34 26.84
CA LYS A 314 -16.88 -2.60 27.33
C LYS A 314 -16.67 -4.05 27.82
N SER A 315 -17.46 -5.00 27.28
CA SER A 315 -17.39 -6.38 27.70
C SER A 315 -16.53 -7.20 26.73
N GLU A 316 -15.72 -8.09 27.29
CA GLU A 316 -14.88 -9.00 26.51
C GLU A 316 -15.73 -9.90 25.59
N LYS A 317 -16.84 -10.41 26.13
CA LYS A 317 -17.77 -11.22 25.34
C LYS A 317 -18.31 -10.47 24.12
N GLN A 318 -18.71 -9.20 24.29
CA GLN A 318 -19.18 -8.37 23.17
C GLN A 318 -18.09 -8.16 22.13
N ARG A 319 -16.85 -7.92 22.55
CA ARG A 319 -15.70 -7.80 21.67
C ARG A 319 -15.45 -9.07 20.86
N GLU A 320 -15.49 -10.25 21.53
CA GLU A 320 -15.37 -11.53 20.83
C GLU A 320 -16.49 -11.77 19.82
N ASP A 321 -17.74 -11.42 20.13
CA ASP A 321 -18.88 -11.57 19.22
C ASP A 321 -18.73 -10.66 18.00
N LEU A 322 -18.29 -9.41 18.19
CA LEU A 322 -17.94 -8.48 17.12
C LEU A 322 -16.82 -9.04 16.25
N TRP A 323 -15.78 -9.58 16.88
CA TRP A 323 -14.64 -10.15 16.18
C TRP A 323 -15.05 -11.38 15.33
N ARG A 324 -15.90 -12.26 15.87
CA ARG A 324 -16.48 -13.37 15.10
C ARG A 324 -17.31 -12.90 13.93
N PHE A 325 -18.08 -11.82 14.11
CA PHE A 325 -18.84 -11.20 13.01
C PHE A 325 -17.91 -10.66 11.92
N LEU A 326 -16.87 -9.92 12.29
CA LEU A 326 -15.90 -9.34 11.34
C LEU A 326 -15.08 -10.42 10.62
N ASN A 327 -14.83 -11.59 11.26
CA ASN A 327 -14.18 -12.70 10.58
C ASN A 327 -15.03 -13.30 9.46
N LYS A 328 -16.35 -13.21 9.55
CA LYS A 328 -17.23 -13.65 8.46
C LYS A 328 -17.12 -12.76 7.22
N ALA A 329 -16.62 -11.53 7.36
CA ALA A 329 -16.42 -10.61 6.25
C ALA A 329 -15.47 -11.21 5.17
N ASP A 330 -14.44 -11.93 5.61
CA ASP A 330 -13.42 -12.51 4.73
C ASP A 330 -13.81 -13.88 4.17
N MET A 331 -14.99 -14.44 4.56
CA MET A 331 -15.45 -15.71 4.00
C MET A 331 -15.69 -15.56 2.50
N GLY A 332 -15.25 -16.55 1.73
CA GLY A 332 -15.19 -16.50 0.27
C GLY A 332 -13.84 -16.00 -0.27
N CYS A 333 -12.90 -15.67 0.61
CA CYS A 333 -11.51 -15.42 0.23
C CYS A 333 -10.86 -16.71 -0.29
N VAL A 334 -10.01 -16.56 -1.30
CA VAL A 334 -9.26 -17.65 -1.91
C VAL A 334 -7.77 -17.34 -1.86
N GLU A 335 -7.00 -18.26 -1.30
CA GLU A 335 -5.54 -18.16 -1.25
C GLU A 335 -4.89 -19.17 -2.20
N LEU A 336 -3.97 -18.70 -3.04
CA LEU A 336 -3.17 -19.55 -3.90
C LEU A 336 -2.06 -20.23 -3.10
N GLN A 337 -1.91 -21.52 -3.25
CA GLN A 337 -0.81 -22.31 -2.74
C GLN A 337 0.01 -22.90 -3.90
N SER A 338 1.31 -22.76 -3.80
CA SER A 338 2.27 -23.35 -4.72
C SER A 338 3.66 -23.46 -4.07
N SER A 339 4.53 -24.27 -4.66
CA SER A 339 5.91 -24.42 -4.17
C SER A 339 6.67 -23.10 -4.12
N ILE A 340 6.43 -22.20 -5.08
CA ILE A 340 7.07 -20.88 -5.14
C ILE A 340 6.58 -19.99 -3.99
N ILE A 341 5.29 -19.98 -3.71
CA ILE A 341 4.70 -19.21 -2.61
C ILE A 341 5.22 -19.73 -1.26
N ALA A 342 5.18 -21.04 -1.06
CA ALA A 342 5.64 -21.67 0.18
C ALA A 342 7.14 -21.38 0.43
N GLN A 343 7.97 -21.53 -0.59
CA GLN A 343 9.40 -21.21 -0.50
C GLN A 343 9.61 -19.73 -0.14
N ARG A 344 8.86 -18.83 -0.76
CA ARG A 344 9.01 -17.39 -0.51
C ARG A 344 8.50 -16.97 0.87
N LYS A 345 7.45 -17.60 1.36
CA LYS A 345 6.98 -17.42 2.76
C LYS A 345 8.08 -17.82 3.74
N TYR A 346 8.70 -18.97 3.54
CA TYR A 346 9.82 -19.45 4.38
C TYR A 346 10.99 -18.46 4.39
N GLU A 347 11.46 -18.02 3.23
CA GLU A 347 12.54 -17.02 3.11
C GLU A 347 12.19 -15.70 3.80
N THR A 348 10.93 -15.26 3.69
CA THR A 348 10.45 -14.03 4.31
C THR A 348 10.40 -14.16 5.83
N ASN A 349 10.00 -15.31 6.37
CA ASN A 349 9.96 -15.57 7.81
C ASN A 349 11.37 -15.56 8.43
N ILE A 350 12.36 -16.12 7.73
CA ILE A 350 13.76 -16.03 8.14
C ILE A 350 14.22 -14.56 8.16
N LYS A 351 13.99 -13.83 7.07
CA LYS A 351 14.41 -12.44 6.92
C LYS A 351 13.80 -11.51 7.98
N ASN A 352 12.56 -11.80 8.37
CA ASN A 352 11.82 -11.01 9.37
C ASN A 352 12.05 -11.49 10.81
N HIS A 353 13.01 -12.41 11.02
CA HIS A 353 13.35 -12.95 12.33
C HIS A 353 12.14 -13.45 13.13
N GLN A 354 11.22 -14.15 12.44
CA GLN A 354 10.08 -14.80 13.09
C GLN A 354 10.54 -15.86 14.10
N SER A 355 9.64 -16.33 14.97
CA SER A 355 9.96 -17.37 15.94
C SER A 355 10.42 -18.66 15.23
N ASP A 356 11.28 -19.45 15.89
CA ASP A 356 11.78 -20.73 15.36
C ASP A 356 10.66 -21.68 14.95
N GLU A 357 9.55 -21.68 15.69
CA GLU A 357 8.36 -22.49 15.39
C GLU A 357 7.72 -22.08 14.05
N ILE A 358 7.60 -20.76 13.79
CA ILE A 358 7.04 -20.24 12.52
C ILE A 358 7.99 -20.55 11.36
N ILE A 359 9.28 -20.38 11.56
CA ILE A 359 10.31 -20.67 10.54
C ILE A 359 10.27 -22.16 10.20
N GLU A 360 10.28 -23.04 11.19
CA GLU A 360 10.27 -24.49 10.99
C GLU A 360 8.98 -24.97 10.31
N SER A 361 7.82 -24.46 10.74
CA SER A 361 6.53 -24.75 10.10
C SER A 361 6.53 -24.37 8.62
N SER A 362 7.03 -23.15 8.30
CA SER A 362 7.09 -22.69 6.91
C SER A 362 8.13 -23.44 6.08
N ARG A 363 9.22 -23.93 6.68
CA ARG A 363 10.20 -24.80 6.03
C ARG A 363 9.57 -26.13 5.62
N LEU A 364 8.84 -26.78 6.54
CA LEU A 364 8.14 -28.04 6.28
C LEU A 364 7.08 -27.88 5.19
N GLU A 365 6.34 -26.74 5.20
CA GLU A 365 5.38 -26.43 4.14
C GLU A 365 6.08 -26.30 2.78
N ALA A 366 7.21 -25.57 2.71
CA ALA A 366 7.98 -25.39 1.49
C ALA A 366 8.51 -26.73 0.93
N GLU A 367 9.01 -27.63 1.80
CA GLU A 367 9.45 -28.96 1.41
C GLU A 367 8.30 -29.84 0.90
N ASN A 368 7.16 -29.84 1.60
CA ASN A 368 5.98 -30.59 1.19
C ASN A 368 5.45 -30.10 -0.18
N GLN A 369 5.38 -28.79 -0.40
CA GLN A 369 4.93 -28.21 -1.65
C GLN A 369 5.91 -28.49 -2.81
N LYS A 370 7.22 -28.47 -2.55
CA LYS A 370 8.24 -28.82 -3.53
C LYS A 370 8.10 -30.27 -4.03
N ASN A 371 7.78 -31.17 -3.13
CA ASN A 371 7.60 -32.59 -3.46
C ASN A 371 6.30 -32.86 -4.22
N ASN A 372 5.23 -32.07 -3.96
CA ASN A 372 3.94 -32.21 -4.60
C ASN A 372 3.81 -31.49 -5.93
N ASN A 373 4.61 -30.46 -6.16
CA ASN A 373 4.63 -29.59 -7.35
C ASN A 373 3.24 -29.21 -7.91
N LYS A 374 2.25 -29.05 -7.00
CA LYS A 374 0.87 -28.76 -7.35
C LYS A 374 0.55 -27.31 -7.03
N ARG A 375 -0.09 -26.66 -7.96
CA ARG A 375 -0.77 -25.39 -7.73
C ARG A 375 -2.22 -25.67 -7.37
N TYR A 376 -2.70 -25.15 -6.24
CA TYR A 376 -4.09 -25.30 -5.80
C TYR A 376 -4.55 -24.09 -5.01
N TYR A 377 -5.85 -23.96 -4.86
CA TYR A 377 -6.48 -22.89 -4.12
C TYR A 377 -7.07 -23.41 -2.82
N ILE A 378 -6.79 -22.72 -1.72
CA ILE A 378 -7.49 -22.90 -0.45
C ILE A 378 -8.51 -21.79 -0.35
N GLY A 379 -9.78 -22.14 -0.27
CA GLY A 379 -10.88 -21.20 -0.02
C GLY A 379 -11.33 -21.28 1.43
N LEU A 380 -11.59 -20.15 2.07
CA LEU A 380 -12.47 -20.11 3.22
C LEU A 380 -13.88 -20.45 2.73
N GLU A 381 -14.62 -21.26 3.48
CA GLU A 381 -15.93 -21.78 3.08
C GLU A 381 -16.81 -20.70 2.43
N ASN A 382 -17.35 -21.00 1.25
CA ASN A 382 -18.32 -20.15 0.59
C ASN A 382 -19.62 -20.16 1.40
N ILE A 383 -19.95 -19.04 2.01
CA ILE A 383 -21.31 -18.82 2.51
C ILE A 383 -22.15 -18.31 1.36
N ALA A 384 -23.28 -18.97 1.14
CA ALA A 384 -24.27 -18.46 0.19
C ALA A 384 -24.71 -17.03 0.59
N PRO A 385 -24.92 -16.11 -0.36
CA PRO A 385 -25.27 -14.70 -0.08
C PRO A 385 -26.49 -14.54 0.87
N ASN A 386 -27.42 -15.49 0.86
CA ASN A 386 -28.57 -15.51 1.77
C ASN A 386 -28.24 -15.90 3.21
N LYS A 387 -27.01 -16.29 3.51
CA LYS A 387 -26.48 -16.55 4.85
C LYS A 387 -25.53 -15.44 5.33
N LEU A 388 -25.67 -14.22 4.78
CA LEU A 388 -24.96 -13.06 5.30
C LEU A 388 -25.19 -12.97 6.82
N PRO A 389 -24.17 -12.55 7.58
CA PRO A 389 -24.31 -12.35 9.00
C PRO A 389 -25.50 -11.45 9.24
N GLN A 390 -26.45 -11.89 10.07
CA GLN A 390 -27.51 -11.00 10.52
C GLN A 390 -26.88 -9.82 11.24
N ASP A 391 -27.45 -8.63 11.05
CA ASP A 391 -27.08 -7.42 11.78
C ASP A 391 -26.86 -7.78 13.26
N THR A 392 -25.70 -7.43 13.81
CA THR A 392 -25.40 -7.69 15.22
C THR A 392 -26.33 -6.90 16.14
N GLY A 393 -27.17 -6.01 15.59
CA GLY A 393 -27.99 -5.07 16.35
C GLY A 393 -27.16 -4.01 17.09
N GLN A 394 -25.84 -4.03 16.89
CA GLN A 394 -24.93 -3.12 17.56
C GLN A 394 -24.67 -1.94 16.64
N ARG A 395 -25.27 -0.81 16.99
CA ARG A 395 -25.11 0.47 16.30
C ARG A 395 -24.50 1.47 17.24
N ILE A 396 -23.68 2.35 16.72
CA ILE A 396 -23.27 3.58 17.40
C ILE A 396 -24.25 4.69 16.98
N ASP A 397 -24.57 5.60 17.91
CA ASP A 397 -25.42 6.75 17.60
C ASP A 397 -24.60 7.87 16.93
N ALA A 398 -23.27 7.86 17.15
CA ALA A 398 -22.35 8.79 16.54
C ALA A 398 -22.31 8.63 15.01
N THR A 399 -22.22 9.76 14.30
CA THR A 399 -21.88 9.75 12.88
C THR A 399 -20.39 9.47 12.72
N LEU A 400 -20.04 8.48 11.89
CA LEU A 400 -18.67 8.17 11.50
C LEU A 400 -18.25 9.07 10.34
N VAL A 401 -17.29 9.95 10.57
CA VAL A 401 -16.64 10.74 9.53
C VAL A 401 -15.28 10.10 9.25
N ILE A 402 -15.10 9.48 8.08
CA ILE A 402 -13.89 8.75 7.75
C ILE A 402 -13.06 9.56 6.76
N LEU A 403 -11.85 9.94 7.15
CA LEU A 403 -10.92 10.66 6.31
C LEU A 403 -10.08 9.67 5.52
N ILE A 404 -10.10 9.82 4.20
CA ILE A 404 -9.40 8.94 3.26
C ILE A 404 -8.60 9.75 2.24
N ASP A 405 -7.54 9.15 1.71
CA ASP A 405 -6.77 9.69 0.61
C ASP A 405 -6.32 8.57 -0.36
N TYR A 406 -5.64 8.98 -1.41
CA TYR A 406 -5.06 8.08 -2.41
C TYR A 406 -4.16 6.97 -1.81
N TYR A 407 -3.53 7.19 -0.65
CA TYR A 407 -2.68 6.22 0.03
C TYR A 407 -3.44 5.30 0.99
N THR A 408 -4.71 5.58 1.25
CA THR A 408 -5.59 4.67 2.00
C THR A 408 -5.80 3.40 1.18
N ALA A 409 -5.21 2.27 1.60
CA ALA A 409 -5.08 1.09 0.77
C ALA A 409 -5.26 -0.22 1.55
N SER A 410 -5.61 -1.31 0.83
CA SER A 410 -5.56 -2.68 1.34
C SER A 410 -6.36 -2.83 2.65
N ASN A 411 -5.75 -3.26 3.75
CA ASN A 411 -6.45 -3.42 5.03
C ASN A 411 -6.99 -2.11 5.64
N ALA A 412 -6.57 -0.93 5.18
CA ALA A 412 -7.27 0.31 5.53
C ALA A 412 -8.61 0.43 4.78
N GLU A 413 -8.70 -0.04 3.54
CA GLU A 413 -9.97 -0.15 2.81
C GLU A 413 -10.86 -1.26 3.39
N HIS A 414 -10.28 -2.39 3.85
CA HIS A 414 -11.03 -3.39 4.60
C HIS A 414 -11.65 -2.81 5.88
N CYS A 415 -10.92 -1.94 6.59
CA CYS A 415 -11.45 -1.23 7.76
C CYS A 415 -12.72 -0.45 7.41
N ILE A 416 -12.71 0.32 6.33
CA ILE A 416 -13.88 1.04 5.82
C ILE A 416 -15.01 0.06 5.52
N GLY A 417 -14.70 -1.04 4.84
CA GLY A 417 -15.67 -2.07 4.52
C GLY A 417 -16.31 -2.71 5.75
N TYR A 418 -15.51 -3.02 6.78
CA TYR A 418 -16.02 -3.55 8.06
C TYR A 418 -16.96 -2.54 8.75
N LEU A 419 -16.64 -1.24 8.71
CA LEU A 419 -17.52 -0.19 9.25
C LEU A 419 -18.85 -0.12 8.50
N TYR A 420 -18.85 -0.22 7.16
CA TYR A 420 -20.09 -0.31 6.37
C TYR A 420 -20.90 -1.57 6.68
N MET A 421 -20.28 -2.71 6.95
CA MET A 421 -21.00 -3.91 7.40
C MET A 421 -21.67 -3.71 8.75
N MET A 422 -21.06 -2.90 9.63
CA MET A 422 -21.62 -2.61 10.95
C MET A 422 -22.75 -1.58 10.89
N ASN A 423 -22.63 -0.51 10.11
CA ASN A 423 -23.64 0.55 10.04
C ASN A 423 -23.50 1.42 8.78
N LYS A 424 -24.03 0.96 7.67
CA LYS A 424 -23.90 1.67 6.38
C LYS A 424 -24.58 3.06 6.30
N ASN A 425 -25.54 3.34 7.19
CA ASN A 425 -26.37 4.53 7.07
C ASN A 425 -25.83 5.77 7.81
N ASN A 426 -24.75 5.62 8.56
CA ASN A 426 -24.20 6.69 9.41
C ASN A 426 -22.72 6.92 9.19
N ILE A 427 -22.27 6.78 7.94
CA ILE A 427 -20.89 6.97 7.53
C ILE A 427 -20.83 8.08 6.50
N ILE A 428 -19.90 9.01 6.68
CA ILE A 428 -19.54 10.07 5.73
C ILE A 428 -18.07 9.92 5.38
N LEU A 429 -17.75 9.68 4.12
CA LEU A 429 -16.39 9.66 3.63
C LEU A 429 -15.94 11.05 3.20
N VAL A 430 -14.76 11.47 3.63
CA VAL A 430 -14.20 12.81 3.38
C VAL A 430 -12.76 12.66 2.87
N GLY A 431 -12.40 13.41 1.85
CA GLY A 431 -11.01 13.44 1.36
C GLY A 431 -10.87 13.20 -0.14
N GLN A 432 -10.09 12.22 -0.51
CA GLN A 432 -9.86 11.79 -1.89
C GLN A 432 -10.25 10.32 -2.05
N ASN A 433 -10.32 9.82 -3.30
CA ASN A 433 -10.55 8.37 -3.48
C ASN A 433 -9.42 7.55 -2.85
N SER A 434 -9.78 6.40 -2.28
CA SER A 434 -8.80 5.44 -1.78
C SER A 434 -8.07 4.71 -2.92
N SER A 435 -7.11 3.88 -2.59
CA SER A 435 -6.21 3.23 -3.57
C SER A 435 -6.91 2.21 -4.49
N GLY A 436 -8.01 1.59 -4.04
CA GLY A 436 -8.67 0.51 -4.80
C GLY A 436 -7.87 -0.78 -4.83
N THR A 437 -7.49 -1.28 -3.66
CA THR A 437 -6.68 -2.51 -3.49
C THR A 437 -7.36 -3.53 -2.57
N LEU A 438 -8.68 -3.69 -2.74
CA LEU A 438 -9.49 -4.52 -1.84
C LEU A 438 -9.68 -5.96 -2.33
N ILE A 439 -9.65 -6.18 -3.66
CA ILE A 439 -9.86 -7.51 -4.26
C ILE A 439 -8.62 -8.38 -4.15
N SER A 440 -7.45 -7.79 -4.36
CA SER A 440 -6.17 -8.47 -4.30
C SER A 440 -5.55 -8.32 -2.91
N GLY A 441 -4.83 -9.33 -2.44
CA GLY A 441 -4.21 -9.27 -1.12
C GLY A 441 -2.98 -10.16 -0.98
N ASN A 442 -2.31 -10.00 0.17
CA ASN A 442 -1.10 -10.74 0.53
C ASN A 442 -0.06 -10.73 -0.61
N PRO A 443 0.42 -9.55 -1.06
CA PRO A 443 1.37 -9.47 -2.15
C PRO A 443 2.69 -10.13 -1.77
N ILE A 444 3.14 -11.08 -2.59
CA ILE A 444 4.42 -11.75 -2.43
C ILE A 444 5.42 -11.11 -3.39
N GLN A 445 6.58 -10.74 -2.86
CA GLN A 445 7.67 -10.16 -3.62
C GLN A 445 8.64 -11.25 -4.08
N TYR A 446 8.89 -11.30 -5.37
CA TYR A 446 9.83 -12.21 -6.01
C TYR A 446 10.99 -11.42 -6.60
N GLU A 447 12.20 -11.76 -6.23
CA GLU A 447 13.42 -11.15 -6.78
C GLU A 447 13.91 -11.96 -7.99
N LEU A 448 14.10 -11.31 -9.13
CA LEU A 448 14.68 -11.95 -10.31
C LEU A 448 16.15 -12.29 -10.04
N PRO A 449 16.62 -13.48 -10.46
CA PRO A 449 17.90 -14.03 -10.00
C PRO A 449 19.11 -13.16 -10.35
N ASN A 450 19.12 -12.53 -11.51
CA ASN A 450 20.27 -11.80 -12.01
C ASN A 450 20.12 -10.27 -11.93
N SER A 451 19.05 -9.71 -12.47
CA SER A 451 18.82 -8.26 -12.46
C SER A 451 18.43 -7.71 -11.09
N LYS A 452 18.01 -8.57 -10.16
CA LYS A 452 17.49 -8.16 -8.84
C LYS A 452 16.25 -7.26 -8.92
N LEU A 453 15.55 -7.27 -10.07
CA LEU A 453 14.23 -6.68 -10.15
C LEU A 453 13.30 -7.42 -9.20
N ILE A 454 12.47 -6.67 -8.46
CA ILE A 454 11.48 -7.24 -7.57
C ILE A 454 10.11 -7.11 -8.23
N VAL A 455 9.44 -8.23 -8.43
CA VAL A 455 8.07 -8.29 -8.92
C VAL A 455 7.13 -8.66 -7.77
N SER A 456 5.98 -8.02 -7.69
CA SER A 456 4.99 -8.24 -6.63
C SER A 456 3.70 -8.79 -7.23
N PHE A 457 3.24 -9.93 -6.73
CA PHE A 457 2.01 -10.58 -7.16
C PHE A 457 1.13 -10.90 -5.95
N ALA A 458 -0.17 -10.59 -6.05
CA ALA A 458 -1.13 -10.99 -5.03
C ALA A 458 -1.25 -12.53 -4.96
N SER A 459 -1.21 -13.08 -3.75
CA SER A 459 -1.44 -14.52 -3.51
C SER A 459 -2.86 -14.82 -3.05
N THR A 460 -3.64 -13.81 -2.68
CA THR A 460 -4.98 -13.93 -2.13
C THR A 460 -5.97 -13.11 -2.95
N SER A 461 -7.15 -13.68 -3.21
CA SER A 461 -8.28 -13.01 -3.83
C SER A 461 -9.44 -12.88 -2.86
N TYR A 462 -9.90 -11.65 -2.66
CA TYR A 462 -11.09 -11.30 -1.87
C TYR A 462 -12.33 -11.07 -2.74
N LYS A 463 -12.26 -11.31 -4.05
CA LYS A 463 -13.30 -11.02 -5.04
C LYS A 463 -14.70 -11.51 -4.68
N ASN A 464 -14.79 -12.66 -4.03
CA ASN A 464 -16.07 -13.32 -3.69
C ASN A 464 -16.38 -13.24 -2.19
N THR A 465 -15.73 -12.35 -1.43
CA THR A 465 -15.95 -12.25 0.00
C THR A 465 -17.31 -11.65 0.33
N VAL A 466 -17.81 -11.99 1.52
CA VAL A 466 -19.01 -11.37 2.10
C VAL A 466 -18.85 -9.87 2.18
N LEU A 467 -17.67 -9.38 2.54
CA LEU A 467 -17.36 -7.96 2.61
C LEU A 467 -17.73 -7.23 1.32
N LEU A 468 -17.21 -7.68 0.18
CA LEU A 468 -17.46 -7.03 -1.11
C LEU A 468 -18.91 -7.07 -1.56
N GLN A 469 -19.69 -8.03 -1.11
CA GLN A 469 -21.12 -8.11 -1.37
C GLN A 469 -21.94 -7.10 -0.57
N CYS A 470 -21.37 -6.57 0.54
CA CYS A 470 -22.04 -5.61 1.44
C CYS A 470 -21.70 -4.15 1.14
N ILE A 471 -20.68 -3.86 0.33
CA ILE A 471 -20.16 -2.51 0.11
C ILE A 471 -20.61 -1.99 -1.25
N GLU A 472 -21.52 -1.01 -1.25
CA GLU A 472 -22.02 -0.35 -2.47
C GLU A 472 -21.15 0.87 -2.88
N GLN A 473 -20.43 1.46 -1.92
CA GLN A 473 -19.66 2.69 -2.09
C GLN A 473 -18.29 2.46 -2.72
N TRP A 474 -17.82 1.22 -2.72
CA TRP A 474 -16.56 0.87 -3.36
C TRP A 474 -16.74 0.75 -4.89
N LYS A 475 -15.94 1.49 -5.64
CA LYS A 475 -16.11 1.62 -7.11
C LYS A 475 -15.34 0.56 -7.90
N GLY A 476 -14.53 -0.23 -7.23
CA GLY A 476 -13.78 -1.33 -7.85
C GLY A 476 -12.28 -1.26 -7.60
N GLU A 477 -11.59 -2.32 -7.98
CA GLU A 477 -10.13 -2.37 -7.95
C GLU A 477 -9.55 -1.26 -8.82
N THR A 478 -8.55 -0.55 -8.32
CA THR A 478 -7.92 0.64 -8.90
C THR A 478 -8.74 1.94 -8.84
N TYR A 479 -9.98 1.89 -8.37
CA TYR A 479 -10.86 3.05 -8.20
C TYR A 479 -11.05 3.41 -6.71
N GLY A 480 -11.20 2.41 -5.84
CA GLY A 480 -11.35 2.54 -4.40
C GLY A 480 -12.71 3.04 -3.94
N PHE A 481 -12.76 3.54 -2.71
CA PHE A 481 -13.89 4.26 -2.16
C PHE A 481 -13.88 5.71 -2.64
N TYR A 482 -15.02 6.22 -3.05
CA TYR A 482 -15.18 7.63 -3.39
C TYR A 482 -15.76 8.39 -2.19
N PRO A 483 -15.17 9.53 -1.80
CA PRO A 483 -15.69 10.32 -0.70
C PRO A 483 -17.02 10.98 -1.04
N ASP A 484 -17.83 11.20 -0.01
CA ASP A 484 -19.05 12.02 -0.09
C ASP A 484 -18.71 13.50 -0.26
N TYR A 485 -17.61 13.93 0.42
CA TYR A 485 -17.06 15.28 0.29
C TYR A 485 -15.60 15.18 -0.10
N TRP A 486 -15.29 15.70 -1.27
CA TRP A 486 -13.93 15.73 -1.78
C TRP A 486 -13.13 16.84 -1.12
N CYS A 487 -11.88 16.59 -0.85
CA CYS A 487 -10.97 17.57 -0.32
C CYS A 487 -9.76 17.73 -1.23
N THR A 488 -9.35 18.99 -1.39
CA THR A 488 -7.98 19.34 -1.72
C THR A 488 -7.17 19.41 -0.41
N GLU A 489 -5.86 19.50 -0.44
CA GLU A 489 -5.02 19.49 0.77
C GLU A 489 -5.42 20.55 1.81
N THR A 490 -6.00 21.68 1.36
CA THR A 490 -6.20 22.86 2.19
C THR A 490 -7.58 22.95 2.87
N ASN A 491 -8.56 22.09 2.47
CA ASN A 491 -9.94 22.25 2.98
C ASN A 491 -10.45 21.08 3.82
N VAL A 492 -9.58 20.18 4.29
CA VAL A 492 -10.00 19.06 5.15
C VAL A 492 -10.56 19.57 6.47
N SER A 493 -9.84 20.49 7.14
CA SER A 493 -10.28 21.13 8.39
C SER A 493 -11.65 21.81 8.22
N GLU A 494 -11.82 22.57 7.14
CA GLU A 494 -13.10 23.26 6.85
C GLU A 494 -14.23 22.24 6.65
N THR A 495 -13.98 21.17 5.91
CA THR A 495 -14.98 20.14 5.64
C THR A 495 -15.36 19.38 6.92
N VAL A 496 -14.40 18.99 7.73
CA VAL A 496 -14.67 18.34 9.03
C VAL A 496 -15.42 19.30 9.96
N GLY A 497 -15.02 20.58 10.02
CA GLY A 497 -15.69 21.59 10.80
C GLY A 497 -17.13 21.86 10.35
N PHE A 498 -17.40 21.85 9.04
CA PHE A 498 -18.74 21.96 8.47
C PHE A 498 -19.64 20.78 8.86
N ILE A 499 -19.09 19.55 8.86
CA ILE A 499 -19.85 18.33 9.19
C ILE A 499 -20.09 18.24 10.70
N THR A 500 -19.06 18.46 11.52
CA THR A 500 -19.10 18.20 12.95
C THR A 500 -19.59 19.37 13.78
N HIS A 501 -19.46 20.59 13.25
CA HIS A 501 -19.67 21.86 13.99
C HIS A 501 -18.83 21.96 15.29
N ASP A 502 -17.76 21.17 15.41
CA ASP A 502 -16.91 21.08 16.57
C ASP A 502 -15.62 21.91 16.40
N LYS A 503 -15.67 23.17 16.83
CA LYS A 503 -14.53 24.09 16.75
C LYS A 503 -13.33 23.61 17.58
N LYS A 504 -13.58 23.01 18.76
CA LYS A 504 -12.50 22.51 19.62
C LYS A 504 -11.72 21.40 18.94
N LEU A 505 -12.40 20.54 18.17
CA LEU A 505 -11.74 19.52 17.38
C LEU A 505 -10.81 20.13 16.32
N ILE A 506 -11.29 21.13 15.59
CA ILE A 506 -10.51 21.79 14.53
C ILE A 506 -9.30 22.53 15.09
N GLU A 507 -9.39 23.09 16.29
CA GLU A 507 -8.28 23.77 16.95
C GLU A 507 -7.19 22.80 17.48
N GLN A 508 -7.56 21.55 17.79
CA GLN A 508 -6.66 20.54 18.36
C GLN A 508 -6.01 19.64 17.32
N ILE A 509 -6.59 19.56 16.12
CA ILE A 509 -6.13 18.67 15.07
C ILE A 509 -5.67 19.52 13.88
N ASP A 510 -4.41 19.33 13.53
CA ASP A 510 -3.85 19.81 12.26
C ASP A 510 -4.17 18.76 11.19
N PHE A 511 -5.15 19.07 10.36
CA PHE A 511 -5.69 18.13 9.37
C PHE A 511 -4.88 18.11 8.07
#